data_a38ef01d448a104b39a12921fde6d9dd
#
_entry.id   a38ef01d448a104b39a12921fde6d9dd
#
_cell.length_a   1.000
_cell.length_b   1.000
_cell.length_c   1.000
_cell.angle_alpha   90.00
_cell.angle_beta   90.00
_cell.angle_gamma   90.00
#
_symmetry.space_group_name_H-M   'P 1'
#
loop_
_entity.id
_entity.type
_entity.pdbx_description
1 polymer ?
#
loop_
_entity_poly.entity_id
_entity_poly.type
_entity_poly.pdbx_seq_one_letter_code
_entity_poly.pdbx_strand_id
1 'polypeptide(L)'
;MEPLWLGITARRCYGDKSSRTSVLMAFKTRKPYLGAMVDLAPFQSPRPAEYAPMPKPLKRRDLKGLNIPDGPRSPLLTLRFQKDTPAFLINAKAEYGDCSSFFLSGQLFITAFSPEMVNEVTVSKQGSFIKGVGFDRMRKVLGSGLLTNEEPIHLRHRRLVQSPFHISKISTYAQTMLGLTRKHISNWRDGQVVAIGPEMMSLTFDIVADILFGTDISADTKRVQDSMHIAIDRIERTMLPGLDRFDNLPIPYFRKFERAANELHDVATRIVNERIASGVKRDDLMGVLLEAQTVDGEKLSAREISDETLTLILSGHETTANVLTWIFSYLSQNPKYWDGLAKEADEVFAREGDEDFARVILAAPLSGAIFSEVLRLAPPVWISPRRALEDVTLGGRQIPKGAHVLVSQYVTQRDEKYFSSPNEFIPERWSNDFEKSLPRGAYFPFLAGSRKCLGDQFALLEGRIIILEIARRARLSLTGAFPKAQPRATYRPKGAVAMRYELI
;
A
#
# COMPACT_ATOMS: atom_id res chain seq x y z
N MET A 1 7.61 -45.01 41.78
CA MET A 1 9.02 -45.39 41.64
C MET A 1 9.71 -44.27 40.94
N GLU A 2 10.64 -43.72 41.65
CA GLU A 2 11.34 -42.46 41.42
C GLU A 2 12.40 -42.46 40.27
N PRO A 3 13.00 -41.34 40.01
CA PRO A 3 13.61 -40.97 38.72
C PRO A 3 15.12 -41.20 38.70
N LEU A 4 15.69 -41.16 37.47
CA LEU A 4 17.16 -41.12 37.27
C LEU A 4 17.60 -39.81 36.65
N TRP A 5 18.35 -39.07 37.44
CA TRP A 5 19.23 -37.96 37.06
C TRP A 5 20.46 -38.46 36.30
N LEU A 6 20.87 -37.73 35.24
CA LEU A 6 22.28 -37.71 34.83
C LEU A 6 22.64 -36.29 34.39
N GLY A 7 23.52 -35.70 35.18
CA GLY A 7 24.16 -34.44 34.93
C GLY A 7 25.30 -34.58 33.92
N ILE A 8 25.54 -33.52 33.18
CA ILE A 8 26.79 -33.31 32.46
C ILE A 8 27.34 -31.93 32.80
N THR A 9 28.54 -31.95 33.28
CA THR A 9 29.38 -30.91 33.76
C THR A 9 29.81 -29.90 32.68
N ALA A 10 29.90 -28.63 33.08
CA ALA A 10 30.48 -27.55 32.32
C ALA A 10 31.99 -27.72 32.13
N ARG A 11 32.49 -27.51 30.92
CA ARG A 11 33.87 -27.08 30.66
C ARG A 11 33.87 -25.72 29.96
N ARG A 12 34.55 -24.78 30.64
CA ARG A 12 34.94 -23.49 30.07
C ARG A 12 35.96 -23.71 28.96
N CYS A 13 35.78 -23.03 27.83
CA CYS A 13 36.90 -22.59 27.00
C CYS A 13 36.69 -21.14 26.62
N TYR A 14 37.74 -20.36 26.85
CA TYR A 14 37.92 -18.97 26.48
C TYR A 14 38.09 -18.82 24.97
N GLY A 15 37.60 -17.70 24.40
CA GLY A 15 38.05 -17.21 23.09
C GLY A 15 37.01 -16.45 22.30
N ASP A 16 37.12 -15.19 22.41
CA ASP A 16 37.02 -14.13 21.40
C ASP A 16 35.68 -13.52 20.98
N LYS A 17 35.73 -12.19 20.92
CA LYS A 17 34.67 -11.24 20.73
C LYS A 17 34.37 -11.05 19.24
N SER A 18 33.14 -11.22 18.83
CA SER A 18 32.53 -10.39 17.75
C SER A 18 31.01 -10.40 17.87
N SER A 19 30.51 -9.25 18.18
CA SER A 19 29.15 -8.67 18.06
C SER A 19 28.03 -9.53 17.46
N ARG A 20 27.13 -10.01 18.33
CA ARG A 20 25.72 -10.22 18.02
C ARG A 20 24.87 -9.45 19.02
N THR A 21 24.37 -8.30 18.60
CA THR A 21 23.43 -7.48 19.39
C THR A 21 22.06 -8.12 19.32
N SER A 22 21.72 -8.91 20.32
CA SER A 22 20.35 -9.36 20.58
C SER A 22 19.60 -8.18 21.22
N VAL A 23 18.56 -7.70 20.57
CA VAL A 23 17.66 -6.67 21.11
C VAL A 23 16.75 -7.32 22.15
N LEU A 24 17.11 -7.22 23.42
CA LEU A 24 16.20 -7.48 24.54
C LEU A 24 15.35 -6.22 24.76
N MET A 25 14.02 -6.33 24.47
CA MET A 25 13.06 -5.32 24.91
C MET A 25 12.89 -5.43 26.45
N ALA A 26 13.40 -4.46 27.17
CA ALA A 26 13.16 -4.32 28.60
C ALA A 26 11.91 -3.48 28.83
N PHE A 27 10.81 -4.12 29.24
CA PHE A 27 9.61 -3.43 29.70
C PHE A 27 9.87 -2.82 31.10
N LYS A 28 10.04 -1.50 31.15
CA LYS A 28 9.99 -0.74 32.40
C LYS A 28 8.65 -0.03 32.51
N THR A 29 7.85 -0.48 33.49
CA THR A 29 6.61 0.19 33.93
C THR A 29 6.93 1.54 34.57
N ARG A 30 6.47 2.66 33.99
CA ARG A 30 6.35 3.94 34.74
C ARG A 30 5.40 4.93 34.08
N LYS A 31 4.49 5.42 34.94
CA LYS A 31 3.63 6.64 34.97
C LYS A 31 2.80 7.01 33.73
N PRO A 32 1.53 7.42 33.94
CA PRO A 32 0.64 7.80 32.87
C PRO A 32 1.10 9.06 32.14
N TYR A 33 0.87 9.10 30.83
CA TYR A 33 1.01 10.30 30.01
C TYR A 33 0.02 11.36 30.52
N LEU A 34 0.46 12.22 31.44
CA LEU A 34 -0.24 13.45 31.75
C LEU A 34 0.50 14.57 31.00
N GLY A 35 -0.18 15.12 30.01
CA GLY A 35 0.14 16.42 29.47
C GLY A 35 0.74 16.45 28.08
N ALA A 36 -0.07 16.56 27.11
CA ALA A 36 -0.08 17.54 26.02
C ALA A 36 -1.21 17.15 25.06
N MET A 37 -2.36 17.74 25.25
CA MET A 37 -3.36 17.80 24.18
C MET A 37 -2.67 18.38 22.96
N VAL A 38 -2.82 17.70 21.81
CA VAL A 38 -2.26 18.17 20.54
C VAL A 38 -2.90 19.51 20.21
N ASP A 39 -2.09 20.55 20.11
CA ASP A 39 -2.54 21.88 19.74
C ASP A 39 -3.06 21.84 18.28
N LEU A 40 -4.29 22.29 18.09
CA LEU A 40 -5.00 22.32 16.80
C LEU A 40 -4.59 23.51 15.92
N ALA A 41 -3.32 23.93 15.94
CA ALA A 41 -2.85 24.92 14.98
C ALA A 41 -3.08 24.43 13.54
N PRO A 42 -3.40 25.34 12.59
CA PRO A 42 -3.65 24.97 11.20
C PRO A 42 -2.52 24.09 10.67
N PHE A 43 -2.89 22.95 10.06
CA PHE A 43 -1.94 21.97 9.61
C PHE A 43 -0.97 22.55 8.59
N GLN A 44 0.26 22.78 9.00
CA GLN A 44 1.40 23.02 8.14
C GLN A 44 2.44 21.94 8.47
N SER A 45 2.61 20.96 7.58
CA SER A 45 3.71 20.01 7.69
C SER A 45 4.82 20.41 6.74
N PRO A 46 5.76 21.26 7.16
CA PRO A 46 6.94 21.54 6.37
C PRO A 46 7.75 20.25 6.19
N ARG A 47 8.52 20.19 5.10
CA ARG A 47 9.48 19.10 4.90
C ARG A 47 10.49 19.14 6.07
N PRO A 48 10.69 18.03 6.81
CA PRO A 48 11.66 18.00 7.90
C PRO A 48 13.06 18.41 7.44
N ALA A 49 13.74 19.19 8.27
CA ALA A 49 15.09 19.68 7.96
C ALA A 49 16.13 18.55 7.82
N GLU A 50 15.86 17.41 8.46
CA GLU A 50 16.71 16.20 8.43
C GLU A 50 16.69 15.49 7.07
N TYR A 51 15.74 15.80 6.20
CA TYR A 51 15.73 15.19 4.87
C TYR A 51 16.85 15.75 4.00
N ALA A 52 17.46 14.87 3.24
CA ALA A 52 18.39 15.28 2.19
C ALA A 52 17.74 16.36 1.32
N PRO A 53 18.44 17.44 0.96
CA PRO A 53 17.91 18.48 0.12
C PRO A 53 17.44 17.90 -1.21
N MET A 54 16.21 18.29 -1.61
CA MET A 54 15.62 17.77 -2.83
C MET A 54 16.37 18.29 -4.06
N PRO A 55 16.95 17.44 -4.92
CA PRO A 55 17.61 17.92 -6.14
C PRO A 55 16.62 18.71 -7.00
N LYS A 56 17.11 19.77 -7.64
CA LYS A 56 16.29 20.51 -8.60
C LYS A 56 15.93 19.60 -9.78
N PRO A 57 14.68 19.65 -10.28
CA PRO A 57 14.31 18.90 -11.48
C PRO A 57 15.16 19.33 -12.66
N LEU A 58 15.66 18.34 -13.42
CA LEU A 58 16.45 18.60 -14.64
C LEU A 58 15.57 19.15 -15.76
N LYS A 59 16.04 20.21 -16.40
CA LYS A 59 15.45 20.80 -17.61
C LYS A 59 16.23 20.36 -18.84
N ARG A 60 15.62 20.50 -20.02
CA ARG A 60 16.28 20.16 -21.31
C ARG A 60 17.67 20.77 -21.51
N ARG A 61 17.86 22.03 -21.06
CA ARG A 61 19.13 22.73 -21.15
C ARG A 61 20.24 22.11 -20.31
N ASP A 62 19.86 21.40 -19.25
CA ASP A 62 20.79 20.79 -18.29
C ASP A 62 21.32 19.44 -18.78
N LEU A 63 20.85 18.95 -19.95
CA LEU A 63 21.20 17.64 -20.50
C LEU A 63 22.31 17.69 -21.55
N LYS A 64 22.85 18.85 -21.82
CA LYS A 64 23.91 19.00 -22.84
C LYS A 64 25.13 18.18 -22.43
N GLY A 65 25.50 17.19 -23.26
CA GLY A 65 26.63 16.30 -23.01
C GLY A 65 26.32 15.04 -22.18
N LEU A 66 25.07 14.87 -21.71
CA LEU A 66 24.64 13.65 -21.02
C LEU A 66 24.11 12.60 -22.01
N ASN A 67 24.56 11.36 -21.86
CA ASN A 67 24.06 10.22 -22.62
C ASN A 67 22.81 9.64 -21.92
N ILE A 68 21.65 10.29 -22.13
CA ILE A 68 20.38 9.82 -21.60
C ILE A 68 19.70 8.84 -22.58
N PRO A 69 18.83 7.92 -22.09
CA PRO A 69 18.07 7.03 -22.96
C PRO A 69 17.21 7.79 -23.97
N ASP A 70 17.05 7.22 -25.15
CA ASP A 70 16.10 7.73 -26.15
C ASP A 70 14.66 7.60 -25.66
N GLY A 71 13.73 8.33 -26.30
CA GLY A 71 12.32 8.24 -25.92
C GLY A 71 11.42 9.23 -26.67
N PRO A 72 10.11 9.19 -26.40
CA PRO A 72 9.14 9.96 -27.14
C PRO A 72 9.37 11.47 -27.02
N ARG A 73 9.29 12.16 -28.14
CA ARG A 73 9.50 13.61 -28.25
C ARG A 73 8.30 14.24 -28.95
N SER A 74 7.53 15.03 -28.23
CA SER A 74 6.39 15.77 -28.78
C SER A 74 6.09 16.98 -27.89
N PRO A 75 5.71 18.13 -28.47
CA PRO A 75 5.23 19.27 -27.68
C PRO A 75 3.93 18.96 -26.91
N LEU A 76 3.14 17.97 -27.39
CA LEU A 76 1.90 17.54 -26.78
C LEU A 76 2.07 16.34 -25.83
N LEU A 77 3.31 16.00 -25.46
CA LEU A 77 3.59 14.77 -24.73
C LEU A 77 2.90 14.73 -23.36
N THR A 78 2.89 15.86 -22.64
CA THR A 78 2.21 15.97 -21.35
C THR A 78 0.71 15.69 -21.47
N LEU A 79 0.05 16.18 -22.51
CA LEU A 79 -1.37 15.92 -22.77
C LEU A 79 -1.62 14.44 -23.15
N ARG A 80 -0.75 13.84 -23.95
CA ARG A 80 -0.83 12.41 -24.29
C ARG A 80 -0.67 11.54 -23.05
N PHE A 81 0.31 11.85 -22.20
CA PHE A 81 0.55 11.18 -20.94
C PHE A 81 -0.70 11.27 -20.04
N GLN A 82 -1.29 12.45 -19.91
CA GLN A 82 -2.51 12.67 -19.08
C GLN A 82 -3.74 11.94 -19.59
N LYS A 83 -3.89 11.84 -20.92
CA LYS A 83 -5.08 11.23 -21.53
C LYS A 83 -5.18 9.73 -21.22
N ASP A 84 -4.05 9.02 -21.30
CA ASP A 84 -3.97 7.58 -21.03
C ASP A 84 -2.52 7.22 -20.66
N THR A 85 -2.20 7.36 -19.36
CA THR A 85 -0.84 7.09 -18.88
C THR A 85 -0.45 5.61 -19.04
N PRO A 86 -1.30 4.61 -18.71
CA PRO A 86 -0.97 3.21 -18.93
C PRO A 86 -0.60 2.90 -20.39
N ALA A 87 -1.45 3.29 -21.33
CA ALA A 87 -1.18 3.09 -22.76
C ALA A 87 0.09 3.82 -23.22
N PHE A 88 0.32 5.06 -22.73
CA PHE A 88 1.54 5.80 -23.03
C PHE A 88 2.81 5.03 -22.58
N LEU A 89 2.80 4.46 -21.37
CA LEU A 89 3.95 3.73 -20.83
C LEU A 89 4.17 2.39 -21.54
N ILE A 90 3.11 1.65 -21.88
CA ILE A 90 3.18 0.43 -22.69
C ILE A 90 3.79 0.74 -24.07
N ASN A 91 3.29 1.77 -24.74
CA ASN A 91 3.81 2.17 -26.04
C ASN A 91 5.28 2.65 -25.98
N ALA A 92 5.65 3.39 -24.94
CA ALA A 92 7.04 3.79 -24.71
C ALA A 92 7.96 2.58 -24.53
N LYS A 93 7.52 1.55 -23.79
CA LYS A 93 8.27 0.28 -23.65
C LYS A 93 8.37 -0.45 -25.00
N ALA A 94 7.29 -0.53 -25.75
CA ALA A 94 7.28 -1.22 -27.07
C ALA A 94 8.21 -0.56 -28.09
N GLU A 95 8.27 0.77 -28.10
CA GLU A 95 9.04 1.54 -29.10
C GLU A 95 10.50 1.75 -28.67
N TYR A 96 10.77 1.99 -27.37
CA TYR A 96 12.10 2.39 -26.87
C TYR A 96 12.71 1.38 -25.89
N GLY A 97 12.01 0.28 -25.58
CA GLY A 97 12.47 -0.74 -24.64
C GLY A 97 12.23 -0.37 -23.17
N ASP A 98 12.93 -1.09 -22.28
CA ASP A 98 12.71 -1.01 -20.84
C ASP A 98 13.14 0.32 -20.21
N CYS A 99 14.03 1.06 -20.89
CA CYS A 99 14.57 2.31 -20.41
C CYS A 99 14.42 3.40 -21.47
N SER A 100 13.49 4.29 -21.27
CA SER A 100 13.23 5.43 -22.16
C SER A 100 13.17 6.74 -21.39
N SER A 101 13.40 7.86 -22.05
CA SER A 101 13.33 9.18 -21.42
C SER A 101 12.35 10.12 -22.10
N PHE A 102 11.68 10.95 -21.32
CA PHE A 102 10.76 11.95 -21.82
C PHE A 102 10.60 13.14 -20.86
N PHE A 103 10.03 14.23 -21.39
CA PHE A 103 9.79 15.43 -20.58
C PHE A 103 8.31 15.64 -20.35
N LEU A 104 7.94 15.75 -19.05
CA LEU A 104 6.61 16.21 -18.65
C LEU A 104 6.74 17.54 -17.93
N SER A 105 6.04 18.57 -18.42
CA SER A 105 6.09 19.94 -17.88
C SER A 105 7.53 20.46 -17.67
N GLY A 106 8.41 20.09 -18.57
CA GLY A 106 9.82 20.52 -18.55
C GLY A 106 10.74 19.75 -17.60
N GLN A 107 10.26 18.69 -16.93
CA GLN A 107 11.06 17.83 -16.06
C GLN A 107 11.38 16.50 -16.76
N LEU A 108 12.59 15.99 -16.55
CA LEU A 108 13.04 14.72 -17.11
C LEU A 108 12.47 13.54 -16.33
N PHE A 109 11.84 12.62 -17.08
CA PHE A 109 11.39 11.32 -16.60
C PHE A 109 12.11 10.22 -17.37
N ILE A 110 12.49 9.16 -16.67
CA ILE A 110 13.16 7.97 -17.23
C ILE A 110 12.39 6.75 -16.74
N THR A 111 12.08 5.81 -17.65
CA THR A 111 11.43 4.54 -17.28
C THR A 111 12.46 3.51 -16.85
N ALA A 112 12.05 2.63 -15.93
CA ALA A 112 12.82 1.50 -15.44
C ALA A 112 11.88 0.29 -15.36
N PHE A 113 11.71 -0.43 -16.48
CA PHE A 113 10.67 -1.46 -16.61
C PHE A 113 11.20 -2.89 -16.66
N SER A 114 12.51 -3.11 -16.87
CA SER A 114 13.05 -4.45 -16.71
C SER A 114 13.08 -4.87 -15.24
N PRO A 115 12.91 -6.15 -14.91
CA PRO A 115 13.03 -6.65 -13.54
C PRO A 115 14.34 -6.27 -12.86
N GLU A 116 15.45 -6.28 -13.60
CA GLU A 116 16.76 -5.86 -13.10
C GLU A 116 16.73 -4.40 -12.64
N MET A 117 16.27 -3.48 -13.50
CA MET A 117 16.19 -2.05 -13.17
C MET A 117 15.20 -1.79 -12.03
N VAL A 118 14.06 -2.50 -11.99
CA VAL A 118 13.11 -2.45 -10.87
C VAL A 118 13.81 -2.84 -9.58
N ASN A 119 14.57 -3.94 -9.58
CA ASN A 119 15.32 -4.39 -8.40
C ASN A 119 16.43 -3.41 -8.02
N GLU A 120 17.12 -2.80 -9.00
CA GLU A 120 18.13 -1.76 -8.73
C GLU A 120 17.49 -0.55 -8.03
N VAL A 121 16.38 -0.02 -8.55
CA VAL A 121 15.69 1.16 -8.00
C VAL A 121 15.08 0.90 -6.63
N THR A 122 14.53 -0.30 -6.40
CA THR A 122 13.74 -0.59 -5.20
C THR A 122 14.54 -1.28 -4.11
N VAL A 123 15.67 -1.94 -4.44
CA VAL A 123 16.46 -2.75 -3.48
C VAL A 123 17.93 -2.32 -3.46
N SER A 124 18.71 -2.66 -4.52
CA SER A 124 20.16 -2.57 -4.42
C SER A 124 20.72 -1.14 -4.45
N LYS A 125 20.04 -0.21 -5.11
CA LYS A 125 20.41 1.22 -5.20
C LYS A 125 19.35 2.13 -4.60
N GLN A 126 18.47 1.62 -3.74
CA GLN A 126 17.34 2.39 -3.18
C GLN A 126 17.78 3.65 -2.42
N GLY A 127 18.99 3.66 -1.83
CA GLY A 127 19.56 4.81 -1.13
C GLY A 127 19.88 6.00 -2.04
N SER A 128 20.08 5.76 -3.34
CA SER A 128 20.29 6.82 -4.34
C SER A 128 19.01 7.52 -4.77
N PHE A 129 17.85 7.15 -4.18
CA PHE A 129 16.55 7.67 -4.59
C PHE A 129 15.70 8.11 -3.40
N ILE A 130 14.99 9.22 -3.59
CA ILE A 130 13.87 9.63 -2.74
C ILE A 130 12.55 9.32 -3.46
N LYS A 131 11.44 9.42 -2.73
CA LYS A 131 10.09 9.36 -3.31
C LYS A 131 9.95 10.47 -4.37
N GLY A 132 9.25 10.15 -5.44
CA GLY A 132 9.13 11.03 -6.58
C GLY A 132 8.05 12.10 -6.43
N VAL A 133 7.65 12.64 -7.57
CA VAL A 133 6.60 13.65 -7.67
C VAL A 133 5.29 13.16 -7.03
N GLY A 134 4.62 14.05 -6.31
CA GLY A 134 3.34 13.79 -5.67
C GLY A 134 3.41 13.55 -4.15
N PHE A 135 4.47 12.91 -3.65
CA PHE A 135 4.57 12.59 -2.22
C PHE A 135 4.66 13.84 -1.30
N ASP A 136 5.32 14.91 -1.75
CA ASP A 136 5.34 16.16 -0.99
C ASP A 136 3.94 16.81 -0.88
N ARG A 137 3.07 16.55 -1.85
CA ARG A 137 1.66 17.01 -1.81
C ARG A 137 0.80 16.12 -0.93
N MET A 138 1.04 14.82 -0.96
CA MET A 138 0.39 13.89 -0.04
C MET A 138 0.70 14.24 1.42
N ARG A 139 1.87 14.81 1.71
CA ARG A 139 2.22 15.29 3.05
C ARG A 139 1.26 16.35 3.59
N LYS A 140 0.67 17.18 2.72
CA LYS A 140 -0.36 18.16 3.12
C LYS A 140 -1.62 17.49 3.68
N VAL A 141 -1.86 16.22 3.36
CA VAL A 141 -3.01 15.44 3.86
C VAL A 141 -2.59 14.45 4.93
N LEU A 142 -1.48 13.73 4.71
CA LEU A 142 -1.07 12.61 5.55
C LEU A 142 -0.02 12.98 6.61
N GLY A 143 0.38 14.25 6.64
CA GLY A 143 1.46 14.65 7.53
C GLY A 143 2.79 13.95 7.24
N SER A 144 3.54 13.71 8.30
CA SER A 144 4.85 13.04 8.29
C SER A 144 4.74 11.57 8.70
N GLY A 145 3.78 10.84 8.12
CA GLY A 145 3.64 9.39 8.32
C GLY A 145 4.55 8.58 7.41
N LEU A 146 4.58 7.26 7.60
CA LEU A 146 5.47 6.32 6.91
C LEU A 146 5.42 6.45 5.38
N LEU A 147 4.22 6.69 4.81
CA LEU A 147 4.05 6.83 3.37
C LEU A 147 4.75 8.06 2.81
N THR A 148 4.80 9.17 3.56
CA THR A 148 5.34 10.46 3.10
C THR A 148 6.75 10.73 3.58
N ASN A 149 7.24 10.02 4.61
CA ASN A 149 8.57 10.21 5.17
C ASN A 149 9.69 9.72 4.25
N GLU A 150 10.83 10.41 4.32
CA GLU A 150 12.10 10.04 3.71
C GLU A 150 13.09 9.58 4.79
N GLU A 151 14.23 9.02 4.35
CA GLU A 151 15.30 8.66 5.28
C GLU A 151 15.95 9.94 5.90
N PRO A 152 16.36 9.89 7.16
CA PRO A 152 16.38 8.74 8.08
C PRO A 152 15.05 8.49 8.83
N ILE A 153 14.10 9.44 8.81
CA ILE A 153 12.85 9.40 9.57
C ILE A 153 12.00 8.19 9.17
N HIS A 154 11.92 7.88 7.86
CA HIS A 154 11.18 6.72 7.36
C HIS A 154 11.62 5.41 8.03
N LEU A 155 12.93 5.16 8.14
CA LEU A 155 13.44 3.93 8.75
C LEU A 155 13.13 3.89 10.25
N ARG A 156 13.23 5.03 10.95
CA ARG A 156 12.84 5.16 12.36
C ARG A 156 11.37 4.78 12.55
N HIS A 157 10.48 5.41 11.82
CA HIS A 157 9.04 5.13 11.89
C HIS A 157 8.73 3.67 11.54
N ARG A 158 9.31 3.15 10.43
CA ARG A 158 9.08 1.77 10.01
C ARG A 158 9.41 0.77 11.12
N ARG A 159 10.54 0.94 11.82
CA ARG A 159 10.94 0.07 12.94
C ARG A 159 9.93 0.11 14.10
N LEU A 160 9.35 1.28 14.36
CA LEU A 160 8.38 1.47 15.44
C LEU A 160 7.01 0.87 15.12
N VAL A 161 6.58 0.97 13.85
CA VAL A 161 5.21 0.59 13.45
C VAL A 161 5.09 -0.83 12.88
N GLN A 162 6.20 -1.57 12.66
CA GLN A 162 6.14 -2.84 11.93
C GLN A 162 5.63 -4.04 12.75
N SER A 163 5.72 -4.00 14.08
CA SER A 163 5.41 -5.18 14.92
C SER A 163 3.97 -5.69 14.79
N PRO A 164 2.92 -4.85 14.67
CA PRO A 164 1.55 -5.31 14.45
C PRO A 164 1.32 -5.99 13.10
N PHE A 165 2.24 -5.80 12.15
CA PHE A 165 2.16 -6.39 10.82
C PHE A 165 3.00 -7.67 10.65
N HIS A 166 3.58 -8.17 11.73
CA HIS A 166 4.20 -9.50 11.75
C HIS A 166 3.14 -10.59 11.61
N ILE A 167 3.45 -11.66 10.87
CA ILE A 167 2.50 -12.74 10.58
C ILE A 167 1.88 -13.37 11.84
N SER A 168 2.65 -13.50 12.92
CA SER A 168 2.16 -14.00 14.20
C SER A 168 1.07 -13.12 14.80
N LYS A 169 1.15 -11.80 14.58
CA LYS A 169 0.16 -10.84 15.05
C LYS A 169 -1.04 -10.77 14.11
N ILE A 170 -0.77 -10.71 12.79
CA ILE A 170 -1.82 -10.72 11.77
C ILE A 170 -2.72 -11.94 11.91
N SER A 171 -2.18 -13.09 12.28
CA SER A 171 -2.96 -14.31 12.53
C SER A 171 -4.07 -14.11 13.58
N THR A 172 -3.87 -13.24 14.58
CA THR A 172 -4.88 -12.97 15.60
C THR A 172 -6.06 -12.13 15.07
N TYR A 173 -5.91 -11.48 13.93
CA TYR A 173 -6.93 -10.63 13.33
C TYR A 173 -7.94 -11.39 12.47
N ALA A 174 -7.64 -12.65 12.09
CA ALA A 174 -8.46 -13.43 11.15
C ALA A 174 -9.92 -13.56 11.60
N GLN A 175 -10.17 -13.82 12.89
CA GLN A 175 -11.54 -13.95 13.43
C GLN A 175 -12.31 -12.64 13.38
N THR A 176 -11.65 -11.52 13.69
CA THR A 176 -12.25 -10.18 13.60
C THR A 176 -12.60 -9.84 12.16
N MET A 177 -11.66 -10.06 11.21
CA MET A 177 -11.89 -9.85 9.78
C MET A 177 -13.10 -10.68 9.29
N LEU A 178 -13.18 -11.95 9.66
CA LEU A 178 -14.26 -12.84 9.26
C LEU A 178 -15.60 -12.40 9.89
N GLY A 179 -15.61 -12.05 11.18
CA GLY A 179 -16.80 -11.56 11.87
C GLY A 179 -17.36 -10.28 11.22
N LEU A 180 -16.50 -9.31 10.93
CA LEU A 180 -16.88 -8.06 10.27
C LEU A 180 -17.37 -8.31 8.84
N THR A 181 -16.71 -9.20 8.09
CA THR A 181 -17.15 -9.61 6.76
C THR A 181 -18.55 -10.20 6.79
N ARG A 182 -18.80 -11.17 7.69
CA ARG A 182 -20.12 -11.80 7.87
C ARG A 182 -21.19 -10.79 8.25
N LYS A 183 -20.89 -9.89 9.18
CA LYS A 183 -21.80 -8.81 9.59
C LYS A 183 -22.16 -7.91 8.42
N HIS A 184 -21.16 -7.53 7.61
CA HIS A 184 -21.36 -6.64 6.46
C HIS A 184 -22.28 -7.27 5.41
N ILE A 185 -21.95 -8.50 4.95
CA ILE A 185 -22.71 -9.18 3.90
C ILE A 185 -24.07 -9.72 4.37
N SER A 186 -24.32 -9.86 5.69
CA SER A 186 -25.61 -10.29 6.22
C SER A 186 -26.75 -9.34 5.88
N ASN A 187 -26.45 -8.10 5.51
CA ASN A 187 -27.42 -7.11 5.07
C ASN A 187 -27.81 -7.27 3.58
N TRP A 188 -27.07 -8.10 2.82
CA TRP A 188 -27.36 -8.31 1.40
C TRP A 188 -28.48 -9.36 1.24
N ARG A 189 -29.35 -9.13 0.26
CA ARG A 189 -30.50 -9.98 -0.02
C ARG A 189 -30.34 -10.65 -1.37
N ASP A 190 -30.91 -11.84 -1.50
CA ASP A 190 -30.95 -12.55 -2.78
C ASP A 190 -31.55 -11.70 -3.90
N GLY A 191 -30.94 -11.71 -5.08
CA GLY A 191 -31.31 -10.90 -6.24
C GLY A 191 -30.99 -9.41 -6.13
N GLN A 192 -30.48 -8.92 -4.98
CA GLN A 192 -30.13 -7.51 -4.79
C GLN A 192 -28.98 -7.09 -5.71
N VAL A 193 -29.09 -5.88 -6.25
CA VAL A 193 -27.97 -5.22 -6.94
C VAL A 193 -27.19 -4.37 -5.93
N VAL A 194 -25.93 -4.71 -5.73
CA VAL A 194 -25.01 -4.01 -4.83
C VAL A 194 -23.97 -3.22 -5.62
N ALA A 195 -23.57 -2.09 -5.11
CA ALA A 195 -22.47 -1.29 -5.66
C ALA A 195 -21.15 -1.79 -5.06
N ILE A 196 -20.53 -2.82 -5.66
CA ILE A 196 -19.46 -3.59 -5.03
C ILE A 196 -18.23 -2.75 -4.64
N GLY A 197 -17.87 -1.72 -5.39
CA GLY A 197 -16.76 -0.84 -5.02
C GLY A 197 -17.00 -0.11 -3.69
N PRO A 198 -18.08 0.65 -3.51
CA PRO A 198 -18.47 1.24 -2.23
C PRO A 198 -18.61 0.24 -1.09
N GLU A 199 -19.19 -0.96 -1.35
CA GLU A 199 -19.31 -2.00 -0.32
C GLU A 199 -17.94 -2.48 0.17
N MET A 200 -17.01 -2.78 -0.74
CA MET A 200 -15.66 -3.18 -0.37
C MET A 200 -14.91 -2.05 0.34
N MET A 201 -15.12 -0.80 -0.09
CA MET A 201 -14.51 0.36 0.55
C MET A 201 -14.99 0.50 2.00
N SER A 202 -16.28 0.31 2.26
CA SER A 202 -16.85 0.36 3.62
C SER A 202 -16.35 -0.80 4.49
N LEU A 203 -16.36 -2.04 3.96
CA LEU A 203 -15.93 -3.22 4.70
C LEU A 203 -14.46 -3.15 5.09
N THR A 204 -13.56 -2.84 4.15
CA THR A 204 -12.13 -2.75 4.44
C THR A 204 -11.79 -1.58 5.36
N PHE A 205 -12.56 -0.49 5.29
CA PHE A 205 -12.45 0.61 6.25
C PHE A 205 -12.82 0.17 7.67
N ASP A 206 -13.94 -0.52 7.84
CA ASP A 206 -14.40 -1.01 9.14
C ASP A 206 -13.39 -2.01 9.73
N ILE A 207 -12.82 -2.91 8.89
CA ILE A 207 -11.79 -3.86 9.31
C ILE A 207 -10.52 -3.15 9.81
N VAL A 208 -10.01 -2.19 9.03
CA VAL A 208 -8.81 -1.42 9.39
C VAL A 208 -9.04 -0.62 10.68
N ALA A 209 -10.22 0.02 10.79
CA ALA A 209 -10.58 0.83 11.95
C ALA A 209 -10.66 0.01 13.23
N ASP A 210 -11.34 -1.12 13.20
CA ASP A 210 -11.51 -1.98 14.38
C ASP A 210 -10.16 -2.62 14.79
N ILE A 211 -9.45 -3.23 13.84
CA ILE A 211 -8.24 -4.00 14.14
C ILE A 211 -7.07 -3.10 14.54
N LEU A 212 -6.84 -2.00 13.81
CA LEU A 212 -5.65 -1.19 14.02
C LEU A 212 -5.83 -0.16 15.13
N PHE A 213 -7.06 0.29 15.37
CA PHE A 213 -7.31 1.37 16.32
C PHE A 213 -8.29 1.00 17.44
N GLY A 214 -8.99 -0.13 17.32
CA GLY A 214 -9.92 -0.62 18.33
C GLY A 214 -10.97 0.40 18.73
N THR A 215 -11.37 1.26 17.80
CA THR A 215 -12.27 2.37 18.01
C THR A 215 -13.46 2.24 17.08
N ASP A 216 -14.66 2.36 17.60
CA ASP A 216 -15.85 2.53 16.78
C ASP A 216 -15.84 3.92 16.18
N ILE A 217 -15.36 4.01 14.91
CA ILE A 217 -15.40 5.24 14.14
C ILE A 217 -16.59 5.29 13.18
N SER A 218 -17.59 4.44 13.39
CA SER A 218 -18.77 4.35 12.52
C SER A 218 -19.47 5.70 12.34
N ALA A 219 -19.50 6.53 13.39
CA ALA A 219 -20.06 7.87 13.33
C ALA A 219 -19.28 8.82 12.40
N ASP A 220 -17.98 8.60 12.23
CA ASP A 220 -17.11 9.42 11.36
C ASP A 220 -16.84 8.81 9.99
N THR A 221 -17.20 7.54 9.77
CA THR A 221 -16.89 6.78 8.56
C THR A 221 -17.21 7.56 7.29
N LYS A 222 -18.44 8.06 7.17
CA LYS A 222 -18.86 8.83 6.00
C LYS A 222 -18.07 10.14 5.85
N ARG A 223 -17.86 10.85 6.95
CA ARG A 223 -17.12 12.11 6.96
C ARG A 223 -15.65 11.91 6.54
N VAL A 224 -15.02 10.86 7.06
CA VAL A 224 -13.65 10.49 6.71
C VAL A 224 -13.59 10.08 5.24
N GLN A 225 -14.48 9.23 4.76
CA GLN A 225 -14.52 8.81 3.36
C GLN A 225 -14.73 9.98 2.40
N ASP A 226 -15.68 10.89 2.69
CA ASP A 226 -15.94 12.08 1.87
C ASP A 226 -14.72 13.01 1.82
N SER A 227 -14.07 13.25 2.96
CA SER A 227 -12.87 14.07 3.04
C SER A 227 -11.67 13.43 2.36
N MET A 228 -11.52 12.09 2.45
CA MET A 228 -10.50 11.34 1.72
C MET A 228 -10.70 11.43 0.21
N HIS A 229 -11.93 11.29 -0.28
CA HIS A 229 -12.23 11.46 -1.72
C HIS A 229 -11.81 12.84 -2.24
N ILE A 230 -12.11 13.89 -1.48
CA ILE A 230 -11.72 15.27 -1.85
C ILE A 230 -10.20 15.41 -1.85
N ALA A 231 -9.53 14.87 -0.83
CA ALA A 231 -8.08 14.94 -0.70
C ALA A 231 -7.36 14.19 -1.82
N ILE A 232 -7.79 12.96 -2.12
CA ILE A 232 -7.24 12.12 -3.19
C ILE A 232 -7.47 12.77 -4.56
N ASP A 233 -8.70 13.21 -4.88
CA ASP A 233 -8.99 13.89 -6.16
C ASP A 233 -8.08 15.12 -6.38
N ARG A 234 -7.82 15.88 -5.31
CA ARG A 234 -6.89 17.00 -5.37
C ARG A 234 -5.45 16.57 -5.61
N ILE A 235 -4.95 15.59 -4.86
CA ILE A 235 -3.60 15.05 -5.03
C ILE A 235 -3.42 14.58 -6.47
N GLU A 236 -4.35 13.80 -6.99
CA GLU A 236 -4.34 13.26 -8.35
C GLU A 236 -4.26 14.34 -9.42
N ARG A 237 -5.10 15.38 -9.32
CA ARG A 237 -5.08 16.50 -10.28
C ARG A 237 -3.78 17.28 -10.27
N THR A 238 -3.07 17.28 -9.16
CA THR A 238 -1.82 18.02 -8.97
C THR A 238 -0.56 17.19 -9.05
N MET A 239 -0.67 15.88 -9.29
CA MET A 239 0.50 15.01 -9.51
C MET A 239 1.33 15.44 -10.73
N LEU A 240 0.75 16.26 -11.61
CA LEU A 240 1.47 16.79 -12.74
C LEU A 240 2.46 17.87 -12.33
N PRO A 241 3.72 17.75 -12.75
CA PRO A 241 4.73 18.76 -12.51
C PRO A 241 4.32 20.13 -13.05
N GLY A 242 4.55 21.17 -12.28
CA GLY A 242 4.32 22.56 -12.69
C GLY A 242 2.97 23.17 -12.31
N LEU A 243 2.01 22.37 -11.85
CA LEU A 243 0.75 22.89 -11.30
C LEU A 243 0.87 23.33 -9.82
N ASP A 244 1.94 22.96 -9.16
CA ASP A 244 2.29 23.35 -7.78
C ASP A 244 2.34 24.86 -7.56
N ARG A 245 2.73 25.62 -8.57
CA ARG A 245 2.74 27.11 -8.48
C ARG A 245 1.36 27.74 -8.27
N PHE A 246 0.30 26.98 -8.51
CA PHE A 246 -1.08 27.42 -8.35
C PHE A 246 -1.72 26.96 -7.03
N ASP A 247 -1.01 26.18 -6.22
CA ASP A 247 -1.53 25.57 -4.99
C ASP A 247 -1.93 26.58 -3.91
N ASN A 248 -1.38 27.79 -3.95
CA ASN A 248 -1.64 28.85 -2.97
C ASN A 248 -2.69 29.87 -3.42
N LEU A 249 -3.37 29.64 -4.55
CA LEU A 249 -4.41 30.55 -5.00
C LEU A 249 -5.68 30.41 -4.12
N PRO A 250 -6.26 31.51 -3.63
CA PRO A 250 -7.42 31.48 -2.72
C PRO A 250 -8.73 31.21 -3.48
N ILE A 251 -8.78 30.15 -4.26
CA ILE A 251 -10.00 29.74 -4.97
C ILE A 251 -10.83 28.73 -4.16
N PRO A 252 -12.17 28.67 -4.34
CA PRO A 252 -13.04 27.79 -3.56
C PRO A 252 -12.62 26.31 -3.58
N TYR A 253 -12.03 25.85 -4.69
CA TYR A 253 -11.54 24.49 -4.85
C TYR A 253 -10.40 24.16 -3.86
N PHE A 254 -9.46 25.08 -3.63
CA PHE A 254 -8.35 24.86 -2.68
C PHE A 254 -8.84 24.92 -1.23
N ARG A 255 -9.78 25.79 -0.92
CA ARG A 255 -10.41 25.85 0.41
C ARG A 255 -11.16 24.55 0.76
N LYS A 256 -11.80 23.91 -0.25
CA LYS A 256 -12.46 22.61 -0.05
C LYS A 256 -11.46 21.52 0.32
N PHE A 257 -10.32 21.51 -0.35
CA PHE A 257 -9.23 20.57 -0.04
C PHE A 257 -8.64 20.80 1.37
N GLU A 258 -8.34 22.05 1.72
CA GLU A 258 -7.81 22.39 3.05
C GLU A 258 -8.78 21.97 4.17
N ARG A 259 -10.07 22.21 3.99
CA ARG A 259 -11.09 21.72 4.95
C ARG A 259 -11.07 20.21 5.08
N ALA A 260 -11.05 19.48 3.95
CA ALA A 260 -11.00 18.04 3.97
C ALA A 260 -9.74 17.50 4.66
N ALA A 261 -8.56 18.08 4.38
CA ALA A 261 -7.32 17.72 5.05
C ALA A 261 -7.39 17.97 6.56
N ASN A 262 -7.89 19.14 6.98
CA ASN A 262 -8.05 19.46 8.40
C ASN A 262 -9.04 18.49 9.08
N GLU A 263 -10.18 18.18 8.47
CA GLU A 263 -11.13 17.21 9.01
C GLU A 263 -10.50 15.82 9.23
N LEU A 264 -9.68 15.36 8.31
CA LEU A 264 -8.97 14.09 8.47
C LEU A 264 -7.99 14.13 9.65
N HIS A 265 -7.25 15.24 9.79
CA HIS A 265 -6.34 15.41 10.93
C HIS A 265 -7.08 15.56 12.26
N ASP A 266 -8.21 16.27 12.28
CA ASP A 266 -9.04 16.43 13.48
C ASP A 266 -9.55 15.07 13.97
N VAL A 267 -10.04 14.21 13.05
CA VAL A 267 -10.51 12.86 13.39
C VAL A 267 -9.36 12.01 13.91
N ALA A 268 -8.22 11.96 13.21
CA ALA A 268 -7.06 11.19 13.65
C ALA A 268 -6.54 11.67 15.03
N THR A 269 -6.43 12.98 15.22
CA THR A 269 -5.99 13.57 16.49
C THR A 269 -6.98 13.26 17.62
N ARG A 270 -8.28 13.31 17.35
CA ARG A 270 -9.30 12.96 18.34
C ARG A 270 -9.18 11.51 18.76
N ILE A 271 -9.05 10.57 17.83
CA ILE A 271 -8.87 9.13 18.12
C ILE A 271 -7.65 8.91 19.02
N VAL A 272 -6.53 9.56 18.71
CA VAL A 272 -5.30 9.45 19.51
C VAL A 272 -5.51 10.02 20.91
N ASN A 273 -6.10 11.20 21.03
CA ASN A 273 -6.33 11.86 22.32
C ASN A 273 -7.32 11.09 23.19
N GLU A 274 -8.39 10.56 22.62
CA GLU A 274 -9.37 9.72 23.33
C GLU A 274 -8.71 8.45 23.87
N ARG A 275 -7.84 7.79 23.09
CA ARG A 275 -7.09 6.62 23.53
C ARG A 275 -6.13 6.97 24.67
N ILE A 276 -5.39 8.09 24.56
CA ILE A 276 -4.50 8.58 25.61
C ILE A 276 -5.29 8.87 26.89
N ALA A 277 -6.40 9.60 26.77
CA ALA A 277 -7.24 9.99 27.90
C ALA A 277 -7.91 8.80 28.61
N SER A 278 -8.31 7.79 27.85
CA SER A 278 -8.94 6.58 28.40
C SER A 278 -7.99 5.73 29.22
N GLY A 279 -6.69 5.82 29.02
CA GLY A 279 -5.69 4.98 29.67
C GLY A 279 -5.81 3.48 29.31
N VAL A 280 -6.73 3.11 28.41
CA VAL A 280 -6.98 1.72 28.04
C VAL A 280 -5.82 1.18 27.21
N LYS A 281 -5.16 0.17 27.72
CA LYS A 281 -4.16 -0.59 27.01
C LYS A 281 -4.83 -1.67 26.16
N ARG A 282 -4.63 -1.62 24.86
CA ARG A 282 -5.05 -2.68 23.92
C ARG A 282 -3.83 -3.16 23.14
N ASP A 283 -3.88 -4.42 22.76
CA ASP A 283 -2.87 -5.05 21.91
C ASP A 283 -3.23 -4.84 20.42
N ASP A 284 -3.43 -3.55 20.07
CA ASP A 284 -3.67 -3.05 18.71
C ASP A 284 -2.53 -2.14 18.26
N LEU A 285 -2.58 -1.67 17.01
CA LEU A 285 -1.55 -0.78 16.47
C LEU A 285 -1.43 0.51 17.28
N MET A 286 -2.54 1.11 17.70
CA MET A 286 -2.52 2.34 18.49
C MET A 286 -1.78 2.12 19.83
N GLY A 287 -2.02 0.99 20.50
CA GLY A 287 -1.30 0.59 21.72
C GLY A 287 0.21 0.48 21.46
N VAL A 288 0.59 -0.15 20.34
CA VAL A 288 2.01 -0.26 19.94
C VAL A 288 2.60 1.12 19.66
N LEU A 289 1.92 2.00 18.92
CA LEU A 289 2.42 3.36 18.63
C LEU A 289 2.62 4.21 19.88
N LEU A 290 1.70 4.10 20.85
CA LEU A 290 1.78 4.83 22.12
C LEU A 290 2.92 4.33 23.04
N GLU A 291 3.27 3.05 22.96
CA GLU A 291 4.32 2.43 23.77
C GLU A 291 5.67 2.33 23.05
N ALA A 292 5.70 2.47 21.71
CA ALA A 292 6.90 2.31 20.90
C ALA A 292 8.00 3.30 21.28
N GLN A 293 9.22 2.78 21.41
CA GLN A 293 10.43 3.57 21.69
C GLN A 293 11.58 3.09 20.81
N THR A 294 12.42 4.03 20.39
CA THR A 294 13.70 3.69 19.78
C THR A 294 14.66 3.09 20.81
N VAL A 295 15.81 2.57 20.35
CA VAL A 295 16.87 2.06 21.23
C VAL A 295 17.37 3.14 22.21
N ASP A 296 17.36 4.40 21.77
CA ASP A 296 17.77 5.57 22.56
C ASP A 296 16.66 6.12 23.47
N GLY A 297 15.50 5.45 23.50
CA GLY A 297 14.35 5.80 24.34
C GLY A 297 13.43 6.90 23.78
N GLU A 298 13.65 7.37 22.57
CA GLU A 298 12.76 8.32 21.90
C GLU A 298 11.41 7.69 21.57
N LYS A 299 10.33 8.41 21.84
CA LYS A 299 8.96 8.02 21.49
C LYS A 299 8.45 8.82 20.30
N LEU A 300 7.43 8.28 19.64
CA LEU A 300 6.63 9.10 18.74
C LEU A 300 5.88 10.16 19.51
N SER A 301 5.89 11.39 19.03
CA SER A 301 5.01 12.44 19.52
C SER A 301 3.55 12.11 19.18
N ALA A 302 2.59 12.69 19.92
CA ALA A 302 1.17 12.52 19.61
C ALA A 302 0.84 12.94 18.16
N ARG A 303 1.56 13.92 17.62
CA ARG A 303 1.44 14.35 16.24
C ARG A 303 1.90 13.27 15.26
N GLU A 304 3.07 12.68 15.47
CA GLU A 304 3.58 11.59 14.63
C GLU A 304 2.64 10.38 14.68
N ILE A 305 2.08 10.06 15.84
CA ILE A 305 1.08 8.99 15.99
C ILE A 305 -0.19 9.31 15.18
N SER A 306 -0.67 10.57 15.22
CA SER A 306 -1.82 11.00 14.42
C SER A 306 -1.54 10.90 12.91
N ASP A 307 -0.35 11.31 12.45
CA ASP A 307 0.07 11.23 11.05
C ASP A 307 0.20 9.76 10.58
N GLU A 308 0.71 8.85 11.45
CA GLU A 308 0.76 7.41 11.17
C GLU A 308 -0.65 6.80 11.12
N THR A 309 -1.52 7.17 12.06
CA THR A 309 -2.92 6.73 12.09
C THR A 309 -3.62 7.05 10.77
N LEU A 310 -3.49 8.30 10.31
CA LEU A 310 -4.09 8.75 9.06
C LEU A 310 -3.47 8.04 7.84
N THR A 311 -2.15 7.87 7.86
CA THR A 311 -1.43 7.13 6.80
C THR A 311 -1.93 5.69 6.67
N LEU A 312 -2.10 4.98 7.79
CA LEU A 312 -2.49 3.58 7.81
C LEU A 312 -3.97 3.38 7.48
N ILE A 313 -4.85 4.26 7.95
CA ILE A 313 -6.26 4.27 7.54
C ILE A 313 -6.35 4.43 6.01
N LEU A 314 -5.69 5.45 5.44
CA LEU A 314 -5.77 5.71 4.01
C LEU A 314 -5.20 4.56 3.17
N SER A 315 -4.02 4.06 3.53
CA SER A 315 -3.33 3.04 2.73
C SER A 315 -3.96 1.65 2.88
N GLY A 316 -4.58 1.35 4.03
CA GLY A 316 -5.10 0.02 4.34
C GLY A 316 -6.42 -0.32 3.66
N HIS A 317 -7.36 0.62 3.54
CA HIS A 317 -8.69 0.29 3.03
C HIS A 317 -8.83 0.45 1.50
N GLU A 318 -8.39 1.56 0.91
CA GLU A 318 -8.64 1.84 -0.51
C GLU A 318 -7.96 0.83 -1.44
N THR A 319 -6.74 0.42 -1.11
CA THR A 319 -5.97 -0.51 -1.96
C THR A 319 -6.62 -1.88 -2.01
N THR A 320 -6.99 -2.45 -0.86
CA THR A 320 -7.64 -3.76 -0.77
C THR A 320 -9.04 -3.73 -1.41
N ALA A 321 -9.83 -2.68 -1.16
CA ALA A 321 -11.16 -2.51 -1.76
C ALA A 321 -11.11 -2.49 -3.30
N ASN A 322 -10.12 -1.79 -3.88
CA ASN A 322 -9.94 -1.76 -5.32
C ASN A 322 -9.57 -3.14 -5.89
N VAL A 323 -8.67 -3.89 -5.23
CA VAL A 323 -8.32 -5.27 -5.64
C VAL A 323 -9.56 -6.16 -5.60
N LEU A 324 -10.32 -6.14 -4.51
CA LEU A 324 -11.55 -6.93 -4.36
C LEU A 324 -12.59 -6.59 -5.44
N THR A 325 -12.78 -5.30 -5.73
CA THR A 325 -13.68 -4.87 -6.81
C THR A 325 -13.25 -5.44 -8.17
N TRP A 326 -11.95 -5.46 -8.46
CA TRP A 326 -11.43 -6.10 -9.67
C TRP A 326 -11.59 -7.62 -9.63
N ILE A 327 -11.32 -8.27 -8.49
CA ILE A 327 -11.50 -9.73 -8.32
C ILE A 327 -12.91 -10.14 -8.66
N PHE A 328 -13.92 -9.51 -8.06
CA PHE A 328 -15.32 -9.85 -8.34
C PHE A 328 -15.72 -9.53 -9.78
N SER A 329 -15.15 -8.47 -10.37
CA SER A 329 -15.35 -8.17 -11.78
C SER A 329 -14.80 -9.28 -12.69
N TYR A 330 -13.59 -9.77 -12.43
CA TYR A 330 -13.01 -10.89 -13.20
C TYR A 330 -13.73 -12.20 -12.95
N LEU A 331 -14.13 -12.50 -11.73
CA LEU A 331 -14.90 -13.70 -11.39
C LEU A 331 -16.28 -13.72 -12.10
N SER A 332 -16.92 -12.55 -12.22
CA SER A 332 -18.17 -12.43 -12.98
C SER A 332 -18.02 -12.82 -14.46
N GLN A 333 -16.84 -12.59 -15.07
CA GLN A 333 -16.55 -12.99 -16.44
C GLN A 333 -16.03 -14.44 -16.53
N ASN A 334 -15.72 -15.07 -15.39
CA ASN A 334 -15.13 -16.40 -15.30
C ASN A 334 -15.84 -17.26 -14.26
N PRO A 335 -17.14 -17.59 -14.48
CA PRO A 335 -17.97 -18.25 -13.47
C PRO A 335 -17.46 -19.63 -13.04
N LYS A 336 -16.61 -20.26 -13.84
CA LYS A 336 -15.98 -21.56 -13.52
C LYS A 336 -15.19 -21.58 -12.18
N TYR A 337 -14.75 -20.41 -11.69
CA TYR A 337 -13.97 -20.34 -10.45
C TYR A 337 -14.84 -20.31 -9.19
N TRP A 338 -16.11 -19.95 -9.29
CA TRP A 338 -16.97 -19.81 -8.11
C TRP A 338 -17.15 -21.10 -7.33
N ASP A 339 -17.38 -22.22 -8.03
CA ASP A 339 -17.58 -23.53 -7.37
C ASP A 339 -16.32 -24.02 -6.69
N GLY A 340 -15.15 -23.79 -7.33
CA GLY A 340 -13.85 -24.07 -6.73
C GLY A 340 -13.59 -23.23 -5.48
N LEU A 341 -13.95 -21.93 -5.51
CA LEU A 341 -13.82 -21.04 -4.37
C LEU A 341 -14.78 -21.41 -3.23
N ALA A 342 -16.02 -21.81 -3.55
CA ALA A 342 -16.98 -22.27 -2.53
C ALA A 342 -16.47 -23.53 -1.81
N LYS A 343 -15.96 -24.52 -2.58
CA LYS A 343 -15.36 -25.71 -2.02
C LYS A 343 -14.13 -25.39 -1.16
N GLU A 344 -13.21 -24.55 -1.66
CA GLU A 344 -12.04 -24.09 -0.90
C GLU A 344 -12.47 -23.38 0.38
N ALA A 345 -13.53 -22.56 0.33
CA ALA A 345 -14.07 -21.88 1.50
C ALA A 345 -14.61 -22.86 2.55
N ASP A 346 -15.33 -23.91 2.16
CA ASP A 346 -15.81 -24.93 3.09
C ASP A 346 -14.66 -25.68 3.77
N GLU A 347 -13.61 -26.03 3.00
CA GLU A 347 -12.41 -26.68 3.55
C GLU A 347 -11.66 -25.76 4.53
N VAL A 348 -11.51 -24.47 4.19
CA VAL A 348 -10.84 -23.46 5.02
C VAL A 348 -11.63 -23.19 6.29
N PHE A 349 -12.94 -22.93 6.18
CA PHE A 349 -13.76 -22.57 7.34
C PHE A 349 -14.15 -23.77 8.22
N ALA A 350 -13.93 -25.00 7.77
CA ALA A 350 -13.96 -26.17 8.66
C ALA A 350 -12.87 -26.12 9.76
N ARG A 351 -11.83 -25.28 9.54
CA ARG A 351 -10.73 -25.02 10.47
C ARG A 351 -10.89 -23.73 11.26
N GLU A 352 -12.09 -23.10 11.20
CA GLU A 352 -12.37 -21.86 11.95
C GLU A 352 -12.24 -22.10 13.45
N GLY A 353 -11.45 -21.27 14.13
CA GLY A 353 -11.15 -21.40 15.56
C GLY A 353 -9.82 -22.11 15.86
N ASP A 354 -9.19 -22.76 14.89
CA ASP A 354 -7.87 -23.33 15.06
C ASP A 354 -6.81 -22.25 15.23
N GLU A 355 -5.74 -22.52 15.99
CA GLU A 355 -4.63 -21.57 16.19
C GLU A 355 -3.92 -21.20 14.88
N ASP A 356 -3.93 -22.09 13.89
CA ASP A 356 -3.30 -21.87 12.59
C ASP A 356 -4.28 -21.39 11.50
N PHE A 357 -5.52 -21.04 11.84
CA PHE A 357 -6.58 -20.67 10.90
C PHE A 357 -6.14 -19.63 9.85
N ALA A 358 -5.45 -18.58 10.27
CA ALA A 358 -4.93 -17.57 9.34
C ALA A 358 -3.91 -18.16 8.33
N ARG A 359 -3.10 -19.15 8.76
CA ARG A 359 -2.15 -19.85 7.87
C ARG A 359 -2.88 -20.70 6.85
N VAL A 360 -3.97 -21.35 7.27
CA VAL A 360 -4.83 -22.14 6.36
C VAL A 360 -5.41 -21.24 5.28
N ILE A 361 -5.95 -20.08 5.64
CA ILE A 361 -6.45 -19.08 4.69
C ILE A 361 -5.33 -18.62 3.72
N LEU A 362 -4.16 -18.27 4.26
CA LEU A 362 -3.04 -17.83 3.44
C LEU A 362 -2.42 -18.93 2.57
N ALA A 363 -2.64 -20.19 2.90
CA ALA A 363 -2.21 -21.34 2.11
C ALA A 363 -3.25 -21.79 1.06
N ALA A 364 -4.48 -21.27 1.11
CA ALA A 364 -5.56 -21.61 0.20
C ALA A 364 -5.16 -21.32 -1.26
N PRO A 365 -5.10 -22.34 -2.14
CA PRO A 365 -4.41 -22.18 -3.42
C PRO A 365 -5.19 -21.35 -4.45
N LEU A 366 -6.51 -21.56 -4.58
CA LEU A 366 -7.31 -20.93 -5.62
C LEU A 366 -7.57 -19.44 -5.33
N SER A 367 -8.00 -19.12 -4.11
CA SER A 367 -8.17 -17.72 -3.68
C SER A 367 -6.84 -16.95 -3.74
N GLY A 368 -5.74 -17.60 -3.39
CA GLY A 368 -4.40 -17.05 -3.53
C GLY A 368 -4.00 -16.77 -4.97
N ALA A 369 -4.23 -17.72 -5.88
CA ALA A 369 -3.95 -17.59 -7.29
C ALA A 369 -4.77 -16.46 -7.95
N ILE A 370 -6.06 -16.39 -7.65
CA ILE A 370 -6.96 -15.33 -8.12
C ILE A 370 -6.48 -13.96 -7.63
N PHE A 371 -6.14 -13.86 -6.35
CA PHE A 371 -5.65 -12.61 -5.77
C PHE A 371 -4.35 -12.14 -6.44
N SER A 372 -3.39 -13.05 -6.60
CA SER A 372 -2.10 -12.76 -7.25
C SER A 372 -2.26 -12.37 -8.71
N GLU A 373 -3.18 -13.02 -9.45
CA GLU A 373 -3.43 -12.69 -10.85
C GLU A 373 -4.08 -11.31 -11.01
N VAL A 374 -4.98 -10.94 -10.10
CA VAL A 374 -5.56 -9.60 -10.13
C VAL A 374 -4.54 -8.54 -9.70
N LEU A 375 -3.67 -8.80 -8.72
CA LEU A 375 -2.55 -7.91 -8.40
C LEU A 375 -1.58 -7.73 -9.58
N ARG A 376 -1.44 -8.73 -10.43
CA ARG A 376 -0.66 -8.63 -11.67
C ARG A 376 -1.36 -7.76 -12.72
N LEU A 377 -2.64 -8.00 -12.96
CA LEU A 377 -3.44 -7.32 -13.99
C LEU A 377 -3.89 -5.92 -13.59
N ALA A 378 -4.25 -5.73 -12.34
CA ALA A 378 -4.84 -4.49 -11.82
C ALA A 378 -4.18 -4.10 -10.48
N PRO A 379 -2.85 -3.91 -10.44
CA PRO A 379 -2.18 -3.53 -9.20
C PRO A 379 -2.67 -2.16 -8.73
N PRO A 380 -3.14 -2.02 -7.47
CA PRO A 380 -3.58 -0.72 -6.95
C PRO A 380 -2.49 0.33 -7.06
N VAL A 381 -1.27 0.00 -6.66
CA VAL A 381 -0.07 0.81 -6.92
C VAL A 381 0.49 0.35 -8.25
N TRP A 382 0.14 1.06 -9.31
CA TRP A 382 0.42 0.67 -10.68
C TRP A 382 1.67 1.34 -11.28
N ILE A 383 2.10 2.43 -10.64
CA ILE A 383 3.31 3.20 -10.98
C ILE A 383 3.91 3.78 -9.69
N SER A 384 5.22 3.78 -9.59
CA SER A 384 5.95 4.27 -8.42
C SER A 384 7.10 5.18 -8.84
N PRO A 385 6.90 6.51 -8.76
CA PRO A 385 7.95 7.46 -9.11
C PRO A 385 9.04 7.52 -8.03
N ARG A 386 10.26 7.72 -8.47
CA ARG A 386 11.44 8.04 -7.65
C ARG A 386 12.11 9.30 -8.21
N ARG A 387 12.96 9.93 -7.43
CA ARG A 387 13.86 11.00 -7.91
C ARG A 387 15.29 10.66 -7.49
N ALA A 388 16.22 10.72 -8.45
CA ALA A 388 17.62 10.45 -8.21
C ALA A 388 18.26 11.56 -7.35
N LEU A 389 18.93 11.17 -6.26
CA LEU A 389 19.68 12.07 -5.37
C LEU A 389 21.07 12.39 -5.91
N GLU A 390 21.59 11.54 -6.76
CA GLU A 390 22.91 11.58 -7.35
C GLU A 390 22.86 11.00 -8.76
N ASP A 391 23.96 11.10 -9.49
CA ASP A 391 24.10 10.39 -10.77
C ASP A 391 24.22 8.89 -10.48
N VAL A 392 23.38 8.08 -11.13
CA VAL A 392 23.32 6.63 -10.88
C VAL A 392 23.17 5.86 -12.20
N THR A 393 23.78 4.69 -12.28
CA THR A 393 23.60 3.78 -13.42
C THR A 393 22.50 2.77 -13.14
N LEU A 394 21.52 2.65 -14.05
CA LEU A 394 20.46 1.63 -14.02
C LEU A 394 20.47 0.84 -15.33
N GLY A 395 20.54 -0.47 -15.26
CA GLY A 395 20.59 -1.35 -16.44
C GLY A 395 21.66 -0.90 -17.45
N GLY A 396 22.81 -0.44 -16.99
CA GLY A 396 23.89 0.09 -17.82
C GLY A 396 23.67 1.50 -18.38
N ARG A 397 22.56 2.18 -18.05
CA ARG A 397 22.24 3.55 -18.52
C ARG A 397 22.49 4.58 -17.43
N GLN A 398 23.06 5.72 -17.83
CA GLN A 398 23.28 6.84 -16.91
C GLN A 398 21.97 7.58 -16.62
N ILE A 399 21.66 7.71 -15.34
CA ILE A 399 20.50 8.43 -14.83
C ILE A 399 21.03 9.64 -14.06
N PRO A 400 20.86 10.86 -14.54
CA PRO A 400 21.43 12.02 -13.91
C PRO A 400 20.68 12.42 -12.64
N LYS A 401 21.40 13.00 -11.68
CA LYS A 401 20.85 13.60 -10.46
C LYS A 401 19.66 14.51 -10.77
N GLY A 402 18.57 14.37 -10.03
CA GLY A 402 17.35 15.15 -10.19
C GLY A 402 16.38 14.60 -11.25
N ALA A 403 16.75 13.57 -12.01
CA ALA A 403 15.82 12.87 -12.90
C ALA A 403 14.74 12.13 -12.11
N HIS A 404 13.52 12.12 -12.63
CA HIS A 404 12.48 11.23 -12.15
C HIS A 404 12.65 9.86 -12.78
N VAL A 405 12.59 8.81 -11.97
CA VAL A 405 12.61 7.42 -12.42
C VAL A 405 11.24 6.80 -12.15
N LEU A 406 10.65 6.19 -13.16
CA LEU A 406 9.35 5.53 -13.07
C LEU A 406 9.52 4.02 -13.13
N VAL A 407 9.22 3.33 -12.05
CA VAL A 407 8.95 1.88 -12.06
C VAL A 407 7.44 1.67 -12.15
N SER A 408 6.99 0.66 -12.88
CA SER A 408 5.57 0.42 -13.09
C SER A 408 5.24 -1.05 -12.97
N GLN A 409 4.49 -1.38 -11.92
CA GLN A 409 3.90 -2.71 -11.74
C GLN A 409 3.03 -3.07 -12.95
N TYR A 410 2.20 -2.11 -13.41
CA TYR A 410 1.30 -2.32 -14.54
C TYR A 410 2.02 -2.70 -15.83
N VAL A 411 3.17 -2.08 -16.12
CA VAL A 411 3.94 -2.34 -17.35
C VAL A 411 4.80 -3.60 -17.20
N THR A 412 5.57 -3.71 -16.12
CA THR A 412 6.51 -4.82 -15.91
C THR A 412 5.79 -6.15 -15.74
N GLN A 413 4.66 -6.17 -15.00
CA GLN A 413 3.86 -7.37 -14.76
C GLN A 413 3.01 -7.80 -15.99
N ARG A 414 3.14 -7.10 -17.12
CA ARG A 414 2.56 -7.45 -18.43
C ARG A 414 3.62 -7.76 -19.50
N ASP A 415 4.87 -7.94 -19.10
CA ASP A 415 5.92 -8.32 -20.05
C ASP A 415 5.77 -9.79 -20.48
N GLU A 416 5.60 -10.02 -21.78
CA GLU A 416 5.43 -11.34 -22.39
C GLU A 416 6.62 -12.27 -22.14
N LYS A 417 7.81 -11.71 -21.87
CA LYS A 417 8.99 -12.51 -21.50
C LYS A 417 8.80 -13.30 -20.21
N TYR A 418 7.94 -12.83 -19.32
CA TYR A 418 7.72 -13.40 -17.99
C TYR A 418 6.32 -13.94 -17.80
N PHE A 419 5.34 -13.39 -18.51
CA PHE A 419 3.92 -13.73 -18.37
C PHE A 419 3.32 -14.02 -19.74
N SER A 420 3.14 -15.30 -20.06
CA SER A 420 2.41 -15.70 -21.28
C SER A 420 0.97 -15.15 -21.26
N SER A 421 0.43 -14.78 -22.41
CA SER A 421 -0.90 -14.13 -22.48
C SER A 421 -1.07 -13.02 -21.41
N PRO A 422 -0.24 -11.97 -21.40
CA PRO A 422 -0.09 -11.06 -20.26
C PRO A 422 -1.31 -10.22 -19.94
N ASN A 423 -2.28 -10.14 -20.86
CA ASN A 423 -3.52 -9.39 -20.67
C ASN A 423 -4.72 -10.27 -20.28
N GLU A 424 -4.56 -11.59 -20.25
CA GLU A 424 -5.59 -12.54 -19.89
C GLU A 424 -5.59 -12.83 -18.40
N PHE A 425 -6.78 -13.10 -17.85
CA PHE A 425 -6.94 -13.53 -16.45
C PHE A 425 -6.79 -15.05 -16.36
N ILE A 426 -5.64 -15.50 -15.90
CA ILE A 426 -5.26 -16.91 -15.83
C ILE A 426 -4.70 -17.21 -14.43
N PRO A 427 -5.55 -17.44 -13.41
CA PRO A 427 -5.10 -17.81 -12.06
C PRO A 427 -4.21 -19.04 -12.02
N GLU A 428 -4.41 -20.00 -12.94
CA GLU A 428 -3.66 -21.25 -13.02
C GLU A 428 -2.14 -21.04 -13.17
N ARG A 429 -1.72 -19.87 -13.67
CA ARG A 429 -0.28 -19.56 -13.78
C ARG A 429 0.44 -19.57 -12.44
N TRP A 430 -0.26 -19.28 -11.34
CA TRP A 430 0.31 -19.19 -10.00
C TRP A 430 0.51 -20.56 -9.32
N SER A 431 0.29 -21.66 -10.05
CA SER A 431 0.60 -23.03 -9.61
C SER A 431 2.11 -23.33 -9.71
N ASN A 432 2.53 -24.41 -9.05
CA ASN A 432 3.89 -24.97 -9.18
C ASN A 432 5.01 -23.95 -8.89
N ASP A 433 4.85 -23.13 -7.85
CA ASP A 433 5.86 -22.15 -7.45
C ASP A 433 6.24 -21.13 -8.56
N PHE A 434 5.34 -20.85 -9.49
CA PHE A 434 5.57 -19.93 -10.61
C PHE A 434 6.20 -18.61 -10.17
N GLU A 435 5.71 -18.01 -9.07
CA GLU A 435 6.28 -16.76 -8.56
C GLU A 435 7.77 -16.88 -8.24
N LYS A 436 8.20 -18.04 -7.70
CA LYS A 436 9.62 -18.29 -7.38
C LYS A 436 10.49 -18.44 -8.62
N SER A 437 9.90 -18.82 -9.75
CA SER A 437 10.61 -18.94 -11.04
C SER A 437 10.88 -17.60 -11.70
N LEU A 438 10.15 -16.54 -11.30
CA LEU A 438 10.29 -15.21 -11.87
C LEU A 438 11.58 -14.53 -11.39
N PRO A 439 12.26 -13.75 -12.25
CA PRO A 439 13.36 -12.91 -11.80
C PRO A 439 12.86 -11.85 -10.81
N ARG A 440 13.69 -11.51 -9.83
CA ARG A 440 13.39 -10.47 -8.84
C ARG A 440 13.05 -9.16 -9.53
N GLY A 441 11.89 -8.60 -9.23
CA GLY A 441 11.39 -7.37 -9.87
C GLY A 441 10.45 -7.59 -11.05
N ALA A 442 10.20 -8.84 -11.50
CA ALA A 442 9.17 -9.12 -12.51
C ALA A 442 7.76 -9.06 -11.94
N TYR A 443 7.58 -9.52 -10.69
CA TYR A 443 6.34 -9.42 -9.94
C TYR A 443 6.60 -8.72 -8.60
N PHE A 444 6.02 -7.54 -8.40
CA PHE A 444 6.28 -6.70 -7.23
C PHE A 444 5.08 -5.83 -6.84
N PRO A 445 3.88 -6.40 -6.68
CA PRO A 445 2.66 -5.64 -6.42
C PRO A 445 2.73 -4.83 -5.12
N PHE A 446 3.52 -5.29 -4.15
CA PHE A 446 3.77 -4.64 -2.87
C PHE A 446 5.09 -3.85 -2.81
N LEU A 447 5.70 -3.54 -3.94
CA LEU A 447 7.07 -3.02 -4.04
C LEU A 447 8.11 -3.96 -3.40
N ALA A 448 9.35 -3.47 -3.25
CA ALA A 448 10.45 -4.22 -2.65
C ALA A 448 11.38 -3.29 -1.85
N GLY A 449 12.37 -3.87 -1.16
CA GLY A 449 13.38 -3.15 -0.38
C GLY A 449 12.83 -2.51 0.89
N SER A 450 13.47 -1.45 1.37
CA SER A 450 13.09 -0.77 2.60
C SER A 450 11.70 -0.13 2.54
N ARG A 451 11.17 0.09 1.35
CA ARG A 451 9.86 0.70 1.10
C ARG A 451 8.79 -0.30 0.64
N LYS A 452 9.05 -1.61 0.83
CA LYS A 452 8.05 -2.66 0.63
C LYS A 452 6.83 -2.37 1.51
N CYS A 453 5.62 -2.66 1.01
CA CYS A 453 4.38 -2.51 1.77
C CYS A 453 4.49 -3.19 3.13
N LEU A 454 4.09 -2.48 4.17
CA LEU A 454 4.10 -3.01 5.54
C LEU A 454 2.93 -3.97 5.77
N GLY A 455 1.78 -3.67 5.15
CA GLY A 455 0.53 -4.41 5.28
C GLY A 455 0.31 -5.50 4.22
N ASP A 456 1.36 -6.03 3.58
CA ASP A 456 1.19 -7.02 2.51
C ASP A 456 0.47 -8.29 3.00
N GLN A 457 0.89 -8.86 4.15
CA GLN A 457 0.25 -10.04 4.73
C GLN A 457 -1.16 -9.75 5.26
N PHE A 458 -1.36 -8.54 5.81
CA PHE A 458 -2.69 -8.09 6.25
C PHE A 458 -3.66 -8.05 5.06
N ALA A 459 -3.29 -7.40 3.98
CA ALA A 459 -4.11 -7.29 2.77
C ALA A 459 -4.41 -8.65 2.11
N LEU A 460 -3.42 -9.56 2.12
CA LEU A 460 -3.59 -10.91 1.60
C LEU A 460 -4.56 -11.73 2.45
N LEU A 461 -4.48 -11.63 3.78
CA LEU A 461 -5.38 -12.33 4.68
C LEU A 461 -6.80 -11.78 4.58
N GLU A 462 -6.94 -10.46 4.71
CA GLU A 462 -8.22 -9.74 4.61
C GLU A 462 -8.93 -10.06 3.30
N GLY A 463 -8.23 -9.90 2.18
CA GLY A 463 -8.85 -10.11 0.87
C GLY A 463 -9.28 -11.55 0.63
N ARG A 464 -8.49 -12.54 1.07
CA ARG A 464 -8.87 -13.95 0.94
C ARG A 464 -10.05 -14.31 1.82
N ILE A 465 -10.13 -13.81 3.06
CA ILE A 465 -11.30 -14.01 3.93
C ILE A 465 -12.56 -13.48 3.24
N ILE A 466 -12.51 -12.27 2.68
CA ILE A 466 -13.66 -11.66 2.02
C ILE A 466 -14.08 -12.45 0.77
N ILE A 467 -13.11 -12.88 -0.05
CA ILE A 467 -13.39 -13.68 -1.26
C ILE A 467 -14.06 -15.00 -0.89
N LEU A 468 -13.47 -15.74 0.06
CA LEU A 468 -13.93 -17.05 0.47
C LEU A 468 -15.31 -16.98 1.14
N GLU A 469 -15.55 -16.01 2.04
CA GLU A 469 -16.82 -15.88 2.75
C GLU A 469 -17.96 -15.48 1.79
N ILE A 470 -17.69 -14.61 0.80
CA ILE A 470 -18.67 -14.29 -0.25
C ILE A 470 -18.91 -15.52 -1.15
N ALA A 471 -17.85 -16.18 -1.62
CA ALA A 471 -17.96 -17.31 -2.53
C ALA A 471 -18.68 -18.51 -1.92
N ARG A 472 -18.59 -18.69 -0.61
CA ARG A 472 -19.33 -19.73 0.13
C ARG A 472 -20.84 -19.51 0.15
N ARG A 473 -21.28 -18.27 0.07
CA ARG A 473 -22.69 -17.90 0.26
C ARG A 473 -23.41 -17.58 -1.03
N ALA A 474 -22.68 -17.00 -1.99
CA ALA A 474 -23.31 -16.40 -3.15
C ALA A 474 -22.40 -16.32 -4.36
N ARG A 475 -23.01 -15.95 -5.48
CA ARG A 475 -22.33 -15.52 -6.70
C ARG A 475 -22.56 -14.03 -6.90
N LEU A 476 -21.55 -13.35 -7.40
CA LEU A 476 -21.64 -11.95 -7.82
C LEU A 476 -21.52 -11.87 -9.35
N SER A 477 -22.53 -11.32 -10.00
CA SER A 477 -22.54 -11.15 -11.45
C SER A 477 -22.71 -9.68 -11.85
N LEU A 478 -21.91 -9.20 -12.80
CA LEU A 478 -22.02 -7.82 -13.31
C LEU A 478 -23.40 -7.60 -13.93
N THR A 479 -24.05 -6.49 -13.59
CA THR A 479 -25.32 -6.08 -14.21
C THR A 479 -25.13 -5.31 -15.51
N GLY A 480 -23.89 -5.03 -15.88
CA GLY A 480 -23.52 -4.28 -17.09
C GLY A 480 -22.17 -4.71 -17.66
N ALA A 481 -21.57 -3.87 -18.47
CA ALA A 481 -20.28 -4.16 -19.09
C ALA A 481 -19.16 -4.24 -18.04
N PHE A 482 -18.07 -4.96 -18.37
CA PHE A 482 -16.86 -5.01 -17.57
C PHE A 482 -16.33 -3.57 -17.30
N PRO A 483 -15.97 -3.24 -16.07
CA PRO A 483 -15.62 -1.87 -15.71
C PRO A 483 -14.37 -1.40 -16.45
N LYS A 484 -14.41 -0.17 -16.95
CA LYS A 484 -13.19 0.49 -17.46
C LYS A 484 -12.29 0.86 -16.30
N ALA A 485 -10.99 0.78 -16.51
CA ALA A 485 -10.03 1.26 -15.53
C ALA A 485 -10.02 2.80 -15.43
N GLN A 486 -9.81 3.29 -14.23
CA GLN A 486 -9.52 4.69 -13.94
C GLN A 486 -8.17 4.75 -13.23
N PRO A 487 -7.05 4.81 -13.99
CA PRO A 487 -5.72 4.95 -13.42
C PRO A 487 -5.55 6.36 -12.85
N ARG A 488 -5.49 6.42 -11.54
CA ARG A 488 -5.36 7.63 -10.73
C ARG A 488 -4.20 7.43 -9.74
N ALA A 489 -4.29 7.95 -8.52
CA ALA A 489 -3.35 7.59 -7.44
C ALA A 489 -3.31 6.07 -7.27
N THR A 490 -4.48 5.43 -7.37
CA THR A 490 -4.65 3.98 -7.44
C THR A 490 -5.22 3.55 -8.79
N TYR A 491 -4.96 2.30 -9.20
CA TYR A 491 -5.57 1.68 -10.39
C TYR A 491 -6.92 1.07 -10.00
N ARG A 492 -7.98 1.83 -10.15
CA ARG A 492 -9.32 1.47 -9.71
C ARG A 492 -10.32 1.29 -10.86
N PRO A 493 -11.39 0.54 -10.66
CA PRO A 493 -12.51 0.53 -11.59
C PRO A 493 -13.18 1.91 -11.65
N LYS A 494 -13.67 2.29 -12.82
CA LYS A 494 -14.43 3.53 -12.99
C LYS A 494 -15.88 3.32 -12.55
N GLY A 495 -16.34 4.10 -11.59
CA GLY A 495 -17.71 4.04 -11.07
C GLY A 495 -17.89 3.00 -9.98
N ALA A 496 -19.14 2.78 -9.60
CA ALA A 496 -19.51 1.97 -8.44
C ALA A 496 -19.51 0.46 -8.68
N VAL A 497 -19.44 -0.01 -9.92
CA VAL A 497 -19.49 -1.41 -10.35
C VAL A 497 -20.67 -2.15 -9.74
N ALA A 498 -21.84 -2.06 -10.42
CA ALA A 498 -23.06 -2.71 -9.97
C ALA A 498 -23.01 -4.22 -10.24
N MET A 499 -23.27 -5.03 -9.21
CA MET A 499 -23.29 -6.48 -9.28
C MET A 499 -24.56 -7.03 -8.63
N ARG A 500 -25.11 -8.08 -9.23
CA ARG A 500 -26.20 -8.85 -8.65
C ARG A 500 -25.62 -9.87 -7.66
N TYR A 501 -26.18 -9.92 -6.48
CA TYR A 501 -25.87 -10.89 -5.43
C TYR A 501 -26.92 -12.02 -5.52
N GLU A 502 -26.47 -13.25 -5.74
CA GLU A 502 -27.32 -14.43 -5.91
C GLU A 502 -26.87 -15.51 -4.92
N LEU A 503 -27.75 -15.86 -3.98
CA LEU A 503 -27.48 -16.94 -3.01
C LEU A 503 -27.32 -18.29 -3.70
N ILE A 504 -26.52 -19.18 -3.13
CA ILE A 504 -26.30 -20.56 -3.58
C ILE A 504 -26.95 -21.56 -2.65
#